data_738b3147be407b0d2b6aae53f4ba968e
#
_entry.id   738b3147be407b0d2b6aae53f4ba968e
#
_cell.length_a   1.000
_cell.length_b   1.000
_cell.length_c   1.000
_cell.angle_alpha   90.00
_cell.angle_beta   90.00
_cell.angle_gamma   90.00
#
_symmetry.space_group_name_H-M   'P 1'
#
loop_
_entity.id
_entity.type
_entity.pdbx_description
1 polymer ?
#
loop_
_entity_poly.entity_id
_entity_poly.type
_entity_poly.pdbx_seq_one_letter_code
_entity_poly.pdbx_strand_id
1 'polypeptide(L)'
;MSNVLGKSETKSLNKSDTKNLAAEEKKKLGVSETRGKKMKYSYNVNDPENALVMKLKDGEVVIEMYPDAAPNHVARIKELVREGFYNGLKFHRVIDGFMAQTGCPLGNGTGGSGKKLKAEFNTIPHTRGIVSMA
;
A
#
# COMPACT_ATOMS: atom_id res chain seq x y z
N MET A 1 -9.50 -7.63 8.34
CA MET A 1 -9.54 -6.41 7.56
C MET A 1 -8.51 -6.47 6.47
N SER A 2 -8.85 -6.00 5.33
CA SER A 2 -8.12 -6.28 4.12
C SER A 2 -7.14 -5.20 3.73
N ASN A 3 -6.34 -5.53 2.77
CA ASN A 3 -5.47 -4.62 2.06
C ASN A 3 -6.24 -3.43 1.51
N VAL A 4 -5.64 -2.28 1.59
CA VAL A 4 -6.22 -1.05 1.08
C VAL A 4 -5.53 -0.69 -0.22
N LEU A 5 -6.23 -0.74 -1.35
CA LEU A 5 -5.72 -0.35 -2.66
C LEU A 5 -6.83 0.19 -3.54
N GLY A 6 -6.53 1.23 -4.28
CA GLY A 6 -7.50 1.96 -5.09
C GLY A 6 -7.51 1.59 -6.55
N LYS A 7 -8.12 2.45 -7.37
CA LYS A 7 -8.30 2.25 -8.82
C LYS A 7 -7.10 2.63 -9.68
N SER A 8 -5.98 2.97 -9.11
CA SER A 8 -4.81 3.39 -9.86
C SER A 8 -3.61 2.50 -9.57
N GLU A 9 -2.54 2.74 -10.28
CA GLU A 9 -1.32 1.96 -10.15
C GLU A 9 -0.77 1.97 -8.75
N THR A 10 -0.34 0.81 -8.29
CA THR A 10 0.43 0.65 -7.06
C THR A 10 1.90 0.45 -7.39
N LYS A 11 2.77 1.06 -6.62
CA LYS A 11 4.22 0.96 -6.79
C LYS A 11 4.86 0.45 -5.52
N SER A 12 5.69 -0.58 -5.64
CA SER A 12 6.65 -0.96 -4.61
C SER A 12 8.02 -0.42 -4.97
N LEU A 13 8.68 0.25 -4.04
CA LEU A 13 10.03 0.77 -4.24
C LEU A 13 11.08 -0.27 -3.78
N ASN A 14 12.07 -0.51 -4.61
CA ASN A 14 13.16 -1.46 -4.34
C ASN A 14 14.41 -0.74 -3.83
N LYS A 15 15.24 -1.45 -3.06
CA LYS A 15 16.55 -0.95 -2.64
C LYS A 15 17.47 -0.58 -3.82
N SER A 16 17.33 -1.29 -4.94
CA SER A 16 18.10 -1.00 -6.16
C SER A 16 17.68 0.35 -6.78
N ASP A 17 16.39 0.67 -6.72
CA ASP A 17 15.85 1.91 -7.29
C ASP A 17 16.29 3.14 -6.50
N THR A 18 16.57 2.96 -5.21
CA THR A 18 17.00 4.05 -4.33
C THR A 18 18.51 4.26 -4.28
N LYS A 19 19.32 3.25 -4.63
CA LYS A 19 20.78 3.37 -4.61
C LYS A 19 21.34 4.34 -5.64
N ASN A 20 20.66 4.47 -6.77
CA ASN A 20 21.09 5.30 -7.90
C ASN A 20 20.42 6.68 -7.91
N LEU A 21 19.60 7.00 -6.91
CA LEU A 21 18.96 8.29 -6.81
C LEU A 21 19.82 9.30 -6.08
N ALA A 22 19.94 10.52 -6.62
CA ALA A 22 20.57 11.63 -5.93
C ALA A 22 19.83 11.96 -4.62
N ALA A 23 20.53 12.59 -3.64
CA ALA A 23 19.95 12.90 -2.34
C ALA A 23 18.67 13.78 -2.43
N GLU A 24 18.59 14.65 -3.45
CA GLU A 24 17.40 15.45 -3.75
C GLU A 24 16.25 14.64 -4.30
N GLU A 25 16.51 13.61 -5.11
CA GLU A 25 15.48 12.71 -5.63
C GLU A 25 14.95 11.78 -4.53
N LYS A 26 15.81 11.36 -3.59
CA LYS A 26 15.39 10.62 -2.40
C LYS A 26 14.44 11.43 -1.50
N LYS A 27 14.64 12.75 -1.43
CA LYS A 27 13.69 13.66 -0.78
C LYS A 27 12.40 13.84 -1.57
N LYS A 28 12.45 13.73 -2.89
CA LYS A 28 11.27 13.83 -3.77
C LYS A 28 10.43 12.56 -3.81
N LEU A 29 10.96 11.39 -3.42
CA LEU A 29 10.19 10.14 -3.29
C LEU A 29 9.04 10.24 -2.28
N GLY A 30 9.07 11.23 -1.40
CA GLY A 30 7.98 11.57 -0.50
C GLY A 30 7.03 12.63 -1.03
N VAL A 31 7.26 13.19 -2.22
CA VAL A 31 6.40 14.25 -2.78
C VAL A 31 5.74 13.74 -4.04
N SER A 32 4.45 13.53 -3.98
CA SER A 32 3.65 13.19 -5.15
C SER A 32 3.28 14.45 -5.93
N GLU A 33 3.60 14.45 -7.21
CA GLU A 33 3.10 15.44 -8.17
C GLU A 33 2.00 14.79 -9.00
N THR A 34 0.75 15.08 -8.69
CA THR A 34 -0.37 14.74 -9.55
C THR A 34 -0.73 15.93 -10.44
N ARG A 35 -0.49 15.80 -11.76
CA ARG A 35 -0.89 16.78 -12.80
C ARG A 35 -0.47 18.24 -12.48
N GLY A 36 0.77 18.46 -12.02
CA GLY A 36 1.30 19.79 -11.76
C GLY A 36 0.84 20.46 -10.46
N LYS A 37 0.06 19.78 -9.61
CA LYS A 37 -0.24 20.24 -8.25
C LYS A 37 0.71 19.58 -7.27
N LYS A 38 1.55 20.39 -6.62
CA LYS A 38 2.35 19.92 -5.49
C LYS A 38 1.42 19.49 -4.37
N MET A 39 1.56 18.24 -3.91
CA MET A 39 0.86 17.78 -2.73
C MET A 39 1.28 18.60 -1.50
N LYS A 40 0.31 18.93 -0.68
CA LYS A 40 0.48 19.76 0.52
C LYS A 40 1.24 19.03 1.65
N TYR A 41 1.47 17.73 1.48
CA TYR A 41 2.10 16.89 2.48
C TYR A 41 3.30 16.17 1.88
N SER A 42 4.44 16.27 2.56
CA SER A 42 5.61 15.41 2.34
C SER A 42 5.60 14.31 3.38
N TYR A 43 5.80 13.07 2.95
CA TYR A 43 5.99 11.95 3.84
C TYR A 43 7.44 11.45 3.74
N ASN A 44 7.98 11.08 4.87
CA ASN A 44 9.34 10.57 4.95
C ASN A 44 9.27 9.03 4.83
N VAL A 45 9.77 8.51 3.74
CA VAL A 45 9.90 7.05 3.56
C VAL A 45 11.29 6.66 4.03
N ASN A 46 11.40 6.15 5.24
CA ASN A 46 12.68 5.73 5.82
C ASN A 46 13.20 4.43 5.19
N ASP A 47 12.30 3.53 4.82
CA ASP A 47 12.64 2.27 4.14
C ASP A 47 11.78 2.10 2.87
N PRO A 48 12.30 2.50 1.70
CA PRO A 48 11.57 2.40 0.44
C PRO A 48 11.23 0.96 0.02
N GLU A 49 11.98 -0.02 0.48
CA GLU A 49 11.69 -1.44 0.19
C GLU A 49 10.41 -1.90 0.90
N ASN A 50 10.08 -1.31 2.02
CA ASN A 50 8.89 -1.59 2.80
C ASN A 50 7.83 -0.49 2.71
N ALA A 51 7.90 0.35 1.68
CA ALA A 51 6.90 1.37 1.40
C ALA A 51 6.07 0.99 0.17
N LEU A 52 4.76 1.13 0.31
CA LEU A 52 3.78 0.95 -0.75
C LEU A 52 3.11 2.29 -1.05
N VAL A 53 3.17 2.72 -2.30
CA VAL A 53 2.48 3.94 -2.75
C VAL A 53 1.18 3.55 -3.44
N MET A 54 0.08 3.99 -2.89
CA MET A 54 -1.26 3.79 -3.44
C MET A 54 -1.74 5.07 -4.11
N LYS A 55 -1.87 5.05 -5.43
CA LYS A 55 -2.37 6.17 -6.21
C LYS A 55 -3.89 6.10 -6.31
N LEU A 56 -4.56 7.11 -5.83
CA LEU A 56 -6.00 7.27 -5.89
C LEU A 56 -6.37 8.44 -6.79
N LYS A 57 -7.65 8.56 -7.10
CA LYS A 57 -8.19 9.67 -7.91
C LYS A 57 -7.81 11.05 -7.37
N ASP A 58 -7.88 11.21 -6.06
CA ASP A 58 -7.73 12.50 -5.40
C ASP A 58 -6.36 12.70 -4.73
N GLY A 59 -5.46 11.72 -4.85
CA GLY A 59 -4.12 11.82 -4.30
C GLY A 59 -3.43 10.48 -4.08
N GLU A 60 -2.32 10.51 -3.37
CA GLU A 60 -1.53 9.32 -3.04
C GLU A 60 -1.55 9.05 -1.54
N VAL A 61 -1.55 7.77 -1.20
CA VAL A 61 -1.38 7.28 0.16
C VAL A 61 -0.11 6.45 0.21
N VAL A 62 0.73 6.69 1.22
CA VAL A 62 1.90 5.85 1.48
C VAL A 62 1.61 4.93 2.65
N ILE A 63 1.86 3.66 2.44
CA ILE A 63 1.68 2.61 3.43
C ILE A 63 3.07 2.05 3.77
N GLU A 64 3.49 2.23 5.01
CA GLU A 64 4.68 1.59 5.55
C GLU A 64 4.32 0.16 5.96
N MET A 65 5.11 -0.80 5.49
CA MET A 65 4.90 -2.21 5.80
C MET A 65 5.87 -2.67 6.90
N TYR A 66 5.39 -3.54 7.78
CA TYR A 66 6.15 -4.04 8.93
C TYR A 66 6.49 -5.53 8.74
N PRO A 67 7.60 -5.86 8.03
CA PRO A 67 7.99 -7.25 7.79
C PRO A 67 8.32 -8.02 9.07
N ASP A 68 8.76 -7.33 10.12
CA ASP A 68 9.02 -7.96 11.43
C ASP A 68 7.74 -8.42 12.13
N ALA A 69 6.62 -7.73 11.89
CA ALA A 69 5.33 -8.07 12.46
C ALA A 69 4.56 -9.12 11.63
N ALA A 70 4.68 -9.07 10.31
CA ALA A 70 3.94 -9.93 9.39
C ALA A 70 4.77 -10.26 8.12
N PRO A 71 5.85 -11.06 8.26
CA PRO A 71 6.81 -11.28 7.17
C PRO A 71 6.19 -11.92 5.92
N ASN A 72 5.33 -12.92 6.08
CA ASN A 72 4.71 -13.61 4.96
C ASN A 72 3.65 -12.75 4.26
N HIS A 73 2.88 -11.97 5.03
CA HIS A 73 1.89 -11.04 4.50
C HIS A 73 2.56 -9.91 3.71
N VAL A 74 3.62 -9.31 4.25
CA VAL A 74 4.38 -8.26 3.58
C VAL A 74 5.02 -8.80 2.29
N ALA A 75 5.65 -9.98 2.32
CA ALA A 75 6.22 -10.60 1.14
C ALA A 75 5.17 -10.84 0.04
N ARG A 76 3.99 -11.35 0.42
CA ARG A 76 2.91 -11.59 -0.54
C ARG A 76 2.34 -10.29 -1.12
N ILE A 77 2.17 -9.25 -0.32
CA ILE A 77 1.72 -7.95 -0.81
C ILE A 77 2.71 -7.37 -1.83
N LYS A 78 4.00 -7.44 -1.56
CA LYS A 78 5.04 -6.99 -2.50
C LYS A 78 4.98 -7.76 -3.83
N GLU A 79 4.81 -9.07 -3.78
CA GLU A 79 4.66 -9.92 -4.96
C GLU A 79 3.44 -9.47 -5.79
N LEU A 80 2.28 -9.37 -5.18
CA LEU A 80 1.04 -8.97 -5.85
C LEU A 80 1.09 -7.54 -6.42
N VAL A 81 1.74 -6.62 -5.71
CA VAL A 81 1.94 -5.25 -6.19
C VAL A 81 2.81 -5.22 -7.44
N ARG A 82 3.89 -6.00 -7.46
CA ARG A 82 4.79 -6.11 -8.62
C ARG A 82 4.12 -6.75 -9.83
N GLU A 83 3.20 -7.67 -9.58
CA GLU A 83 2.36 -8.28 -10.62
C GLU A 83 1.23 -7.36 -11.11
N GLY A 84 1.00 -6.23 -10.46
CA GLY A 84 -0.09 -5.31 -10.79
C GLY A 84 -1.47 -5.80 -10.38
N PHE A 85 -1.54 -6.81 -9.50
CA PHE A 85 -2.80 -7.43 -9.06
C PHE A 85 -3.81 -6.43 -8.53
N TYR A 86 -3.36 -5.41 -7.81
CA TYR A 86 -4.23 -4.44 -7.17
C TYR A 86 -4.66 -3.29 -8.08
N ASN A 87 -4.09 -3.16 -9.27
CA ASN A 87 -4.40 -2.07 -10.17
C ASN A 87 -5.86 -2.14 -10.64
N GLY A 88 -6.56 -1.02 -10.56
CA GLY A 88 -7.95 -0.90 -10.97
C GLY A 88 -8.98 -1.52 -10.02
N LEU A 89 -8.58 -2.08 -8.89
CA LEU A 89 -9.53 -2.64 -7.92
C LEU A 89 -10.30 -1.56 -7.18
N LYS A 90 -11.53 -1.90 -6.82
CA LYS A 90 -12.45 -0.99 -6.10
C LYS A 90 -12.30 -1.13 -4.59
N PHE A 91 -12.59 -0.05 -3.89
CA PHE A 91 -13.00 -0.13 -2.50
C PHE A 91 -14.44 -0.64 -2.47
N HIS A 92 -14.62 -1.94 -2.27
CA HIS A 92 -15.94 -2.57 -2.34
C HIS A 92 -16.74 -2.47 -1.04
N ARG A 93 -16.10 -2.06 0.05
CA ARG A 93 -16.75 -1.86 1.35
C ARG A 93 -16.09 -0.68 2.06
N VAL A 94 -16.87 0.36 2.29
CA VAL A 94 -16.44 1.56 3.00
C VAL A 94 -17.48 1.88 4.07
N ILE A 95 -17.06 1.94 5.32
CA ILE A 95 -17.91 2.29 6.46
C ILE A 95 -17.32 3.53 7.11
N ASP A 96 -18.06 4.62 7.09
CA ASP A 96 -17.64 5.89 7.69
C ASP A 96 -17.35 5.73 9.19
N GLY A 97 -16.24 6.33 9.61
CA GLY A 97 -15.77 6.24 10.99
C GLY A 97 -15.23 4.87 11.41
N PHE A 98 -15.19 3.87 10.51
CA PHE A 98 -14.72 2.53 10.84
C PHE A 98 -13.58 2.04 9.94
N MET A 99 -13.85 1.73 8.66
CA MET A 99 -12.82 1.19 7.77
C MET A 99 -13.16 1.33 6.28
N ALA A 100 -12.14 1.20 5.44
CA ALA A 100 -12.27 1.01 4.00
C ALA A 100 -11.59 -0.29 3.58
N GLN A 101 -12.29 -1.12 2.82
CA GLN A 101 -11.85 -2.45 2.40
C GLN A 101 -11.72 -2.53 0.88
N THR A 102 -10.60 -3.07 0.43
CA THR A 102 -10.30 -3.29 -0.99
C THR A 102 -9.40 -4.53 -1.16
N GLY A 103 -8.96 -4.79 -2.39
CA GLY A 103 -8.08 -5.91 -2.71
C GLY A 103 -8.81 -7.15 -3.24
N CYS A 104 -10.13 -7.10 -3.36
CA CYS A 104 -10.89 -8.18 -3.96
C CYS A 104 -10.96 -8.01 -5.48
N PRO A 105 -10.45 -8.96 -6.29
CA PRO A 105 -10.50 -8.86 -7.75
C PRO A 105 -11.93 -8.87 -8.31
N LEU A 106 -12.87 -9.48 -7.60
CA LEU A 106 -14.29 -9.51 -7.99
C LEU A 106 -15.05 -8.26 -7.53
N GLY A 107 -14.46 -7.43 -6.67
CA GLY A 107 -15.07 -6.21 -6.18
C GLY A 107 -16.30 -6.42 -5.27
N ASN A 108 -16.45 -7.60 -4.67
CA ASN A 108 -17.57 -7.95 -3.80
C ASN A 108 -17.17 -8.61 -2.46
N GLY A 109 -15.88 -8.77 -2.23
CA GLY A 109 -15.31 -9.36 -1.02
C GLY A 109 -15.16 -10.89 -1.04
N THR A 110 -15.62 -11.57 -2.09
CA THR A 110 -15.56 -13.04 -2.18
C THR A 110 -14.34 -13.57 -2.92
N GLY A 111 -13.65 -12.72 -3.66
CA GLY A 111 -12.44 -13.07 -4.40
C GLY A 111 -11.17 -12.88 -3.59
N GLY A 112 -10.10 -13.48 -4.06
CA GLY A 112 -8.77 -13.36 -3.44
C GLY A 112 -7.65 -13.63 -4.44
N SER A 113 -6.41 -13.60 -3.98
CA SER A 113 -5.21 -13.82 -4.79
C SER A 113 -4.88 -15.30 -5.06
N GLY A 114 -5.76 -16.22 -4.72
CA GLY A 114 -5.58 -17.66 -4.92
C GLY A 114 -4.66 -18.34 -3.90
N LYS A 115 -3.95 -17.62 -3.06
CA LYS A 115 -3.05 -18.15 -2.04
C LYS A 115 -3.51 -17.75 -0.65
N LYS A 116 -3.75 -18.72 0.20
CA LYS A 116 -4.04 -18.50 1.62
C LYS A 116 -2.74 -18.40 2.42
N LEU A 117 -2.68 -17.46 3.33
CA LEU A 117 -1.57 -17.27 4.25
C LEU A 117 -1.99 -17.69 5.65
N LYS A 118 -1.03 -18.19 6.43
CA LYS A 118 -1.23 -18.40 7.86
C LYS A 118 -1.36 -17.03 8.56
N ALA A 119 -2.19 -16.97 9.59
CA ALA A 119 -2.32 -15.76 10.40
C ALA A 119 -0.98 -15.39 11.06
N GLU A 120 -0.66 -14.11 11.05
CA GLU A 120 0.53 -13.54 11.67
C GLU A 120 0.09 -12.52 12.73
N PHE A 121 -0.49 -13.04 13.82
CA PHE A 121 -0.95 -12.20 14.93
C PHE A 121 0.22 -11.48 15.59
N ASN A 122 0.02 -10.22 15.92
CA ASN A 122 1.01 -9.37 16.56
C ASN A 122 0.33 -8.37 17.51
N THR A 123 1.14 -7.58 18.20
CA THR A 123 0.67 -6.63 19.22
C THR A 123 0.29 -5.26 18.69
N ILE A 124 0.39 -5.02 17.37
CA ILE A 124 0.04 -3.74 16.77
C ILE A 124 -1.48 -3.60 16.78
N PRO A 125 -2.05 -2.61 17.48
CA PRO A 125 -3.49 -2.43 17.57
C PRO A 125 -4.06 -1.89 16.27
N HIS A 126 -5.29 -2.28 15.93
CA HIS A 126 -6.02 -1.76 14.76
C HIS A 126 -6.61 -0.37 15.05
N THR A 127 -5.75 0.61 15.19
CA THR A 127 -6.13 2.02 15.34
C THR A 127 -6.22 2.72 14.00
N ARG A 128 -6.63 3.99 14.01
CA ARG A 128 -6.69 4.81 12.80
C ARG A 128 -5.32 4.85 12.09
N GLY A 129 -5.33 4.64 10.78
CA GLY A 129 -4.13 4.63 9.95
C GLY A 129 -3.46 3.26 9.81
N ILE A 130 -3.95 2.23 10.49
CA ILE A 130 -3.42 0.87 10.37
C ILE A 130 -4.11 0.14 9.21
N VAL A 131 -3.30 -0.54 8.42
CA VAL A 131 -3.75 -1.43 7.34
C VAL A 131 -3.48 -2.88 7.76
N SER A 132 -4.49 -3.71 7.68
CA SER A 132 -4.39 -5.13 8.02
C SER A 132 -5.08 -6.02 6.99
N MET A 133 -4.72 -7.29 6.99
CA MET A 133 -5.37 -8.30 6.14
C MET A 133 -6.71 -8.72 6.74
N ALA A 134 -7.69 -9.00 5.86
CA ALA A 134 -8.97 -9.59 6.24
C ALA A 134 -8.90 -11.12 6.18
#